data_947d8588cdc617c8ce6c1ec0347c3f00
#
_entry.id   947d8588cdc617c8ce6c1ec0347c3f00
#
_cell.length_a   1.000
_cell.length_b   1.000
_cell.length_c   1.000
_cell.angle_alpha   90.00
_cell.angle_beta   90.00
_cell.angle_gamma   90.00
#
_symmetry.space_group_name_H-M   'P 1'
#
loop_
_entity.id
_entity.type
_entity.pdbx_description
1 polymer ?
#
loop_
_entity_poly.entity_id
_entity_poly.type
_entity_poly.pdbx_seq_one_letter_code
_entity_poly.pdbx_strand_id
1 'polypeptide(L)'
;MSSDTATVAEEEYLQILFWLHEAGLPMTGANVARAMQLSAPTVHEMVGRLERDGYITRAEDKAISFTPDGQREAEDVVSRHRLIERFLTDVVGVPWDDVHEEAEKLEYAMTPRFEAYIRGAVGDATTCPHGHPIKVGERIVGVPLADCEVGAEVTILRLENEAEDLLHYLKTAGVEPGLNGTVAANDGEEVQVSANGTTAAVTFSVAETVSVLANPSPPPSRSTWNRCSGCMRRGCR
;
A
#
# COMPACT_ATOMS: atom_id res chain seq x y z
N MET A 1 21.66 -4.71 -27.57
CA MET A 1 20.79 -3.97 -26.66
C MET A 1 19.41 -4.59 -26.87
N SER A 2 19.12 -5.63 -26.13
CA SER A 2 17.80 -6.28 -26.14
C SER A 2 16.88 -5.43 -25.29
N SER A 3 15.85 -4.84 -25.87
CA SER A 3 14.73 -4.28 -25.12
C SER A 3 13.80 -5.44 -24.79
N ASP A 4 14.23 -6.33 -23.93
CA ASP A 4 13.31 -7.31 -23.36
C ASP A 4 12.53 -6.56 -22.27
N THR A 5 11.29 -6.25 -22.57
CA THR A 5 10.27 -5.89 -21.58
C THR A 5 10.17 -7.04 -20.57
N ALA A 6 9.96 -6.71 -19.31
CA ALA A 6 9.74 -7.71 -18.26
C ALA A 6 8.62 -8.67 -18.67
N THR A 7 8.76 -9.93 -18.32
CA THR A 7 7.69 -10.91 -18.48
C THR A 7 6.62 -10.70 -17.40
N VAL A 8 5.39 -11.16 -17.61
CA VAL A 8 4.31 -11.09 -16.63
C VAL A 8 4.75 -11.55 -15.24
N ALA A 9 5.48 -12.69 -15.16
CA ALA A 9 5.97 -13.19 -13.87
C ALA A 9 7.03 -12.26 -13.23
N GLU A 10 7.82 -11.53 -14.01
CA GLU A 10 8.76 -10.53 -13.49
C GLU A 10 8.03 -9.27 -13.03
N GLU A 11 7.04 -8.82 -13.80
CA GLU A 11 6.18 -7.69 -13.40
C GLU A 11 5.47 -7.95 -12.07
N GLU A 12 4.88 -9.14 -11.86
CA GLU A 12 4.26 -9.53 -10.58
C GLU A 12 5.24 -9.40 -9.40
N TYR A 13 6.47 -9.88 -9.54
CA TYR A 13 7.45 -9.79 -8.46
C TYR A 13 7.95 -8.36 -8.24
N LEU A 14 8.14 -7.58 -9.31
CA LEU A 14 8.51 -6.17 -9.22
C LEU A 14 7.42 -5.36 -8.53
N GLN A 15 6.15 -5.64 -8.81
CA GLN A 15 4.99 -5.03 -8.16
C GLN A 15 4.95 -5.34 -6.65
N ILE A 16 5.11 -6.60 -6.26
CA ILE A 16 5.20 -6.98 -4.83
C ILE A 16 6.37 -6.31 -4.12
N LEU A 17 7.55 -6.26 -4.77
CA LEU A 17 8.72 -5.57 -4.22
C LEU A 17 8.44 -4.07 -4.04
N PHE A 18 7.71 -3.46 -5.00
CA PHE A 18 7.33 -2.06 -4.92
C PHE A 18 6.36 -1.81 -3.75
N TRP A 19 5.35 -2.64 -3.56
CA TRP A 19 4.43 -2.51 -2.44
C TRP A 19 5.11 -2.69 -1.08
N LEU A 20 6.04 -3.64 -0.95
CA LEU A 20 6.88 -3.76 0.24
C LEU A 20 7.68 -2.49 0.51
N HIS A 21 8.30 -1.93 -0.53
CA HIS A 21 9.06 -0.68 -0.44
C HIS A 21 8.17 0.51 -0.03
N GLU A 22 7.02 0.67 -0.66
CA GLU A 22 6.06 1.74 -0.38
C GLU A 22 5.49 1.65 1.04
N ALA A 23 5.28 0.44 1.54
CA ALA A 23 4.86 0.17 2.92
C ALA A 23 5.99 0.33 3.96
N GLY A 24 7.23 0.64 3.54
CA GLY A 24 8.38 0.74 4.44
C GLY A 24 8.85 -0.61 4.99
N LEU A 25 8.44 -1.70 4.36
CA LEU A 25 8.84 -3.06 4.75
C LEU A 25 10.13 -3.48 4.03
N PRO A 26 10.97 -4.31 4.66
CA PRO A 26 12.20 -4.78 4.03
C PRO A 26 11.90 -5.59 2.75
N MET A 27 12.52 -5.21 1.64
CA MET A 27 12.48 -5.98 0.41
C MET A 27 13.40 -7.20 0.56
N THR A 28 12.83 -8.34 0.91
CA THR A 28 13.54 -9.61 1.10
C THR A 28 12.77 -10.75 0.47
N GLY A 29 13.46 -11.81 0.04
CA GLY A 29 12.80 -13.01 -0.49
C GLY A 29 11.81 -13.64 0.50
N ALA A 30 12.02 -13.51 1.80
CA ALA A 30 11.09 -14.00 2.82
C ALA A 30 9.78 -13.20 2.86
N ASN A 31 9.85 -11.87 2.73
CA ASN A 31 8.66 -11.04 2.68
C ASN A 31 7.89 -11.22 1.35
N VAL A 32 8.61 -11.35 0.22
CA VAL A 32 8.00 -11.70 -1.07
C VAL A 32 7.29 -13.05 -0.98
N ALA A 33 7.94 -14.10 -0.43
CA ALA A 33 7.33 -15.42 -0.28
C ALA A 33 6.05 -15.39 0.56
N ARG A 34 6.03 -14.56 1.61
CA ARG A 34 4.85 -14.38 2.45
C ARG A 34 3.74 -13.63 1.71
N ALA A 35 4.07 -12.54 1.01
CA ALA A 35 3.08 -11.74 0.28
C ALA A 35 2.43 -12.54 -0.86
N MET A 36 3.23 -13.29 -1.62
CA MET A 36 2.73 -14.10 -2.75
C MET A 36 2.25 -15.50 -2.35
N GLN A 37 2.38 -15.91 -1.08
CA GLN A 37 2.08 -17.25 -0.59
C GLN A 37 2.82 -18.36 -1.35
N LEU A 38 4.05 -18.07 -1.79
CA LEU A 38 4.89 -18.97 -2.56
C LEU A 38 5.99 -19.62 -1.69
N SER A 39 6.54 -20.74 -2.20
CA SER A 39 7.65 -21.41 -1.54
C SER A 39 8.94 -20.58 -1.65
N ALA A 40 9.80 -20.65 -0.61
CA ALA A 40 11.08 -19.95 -0.63
C ALA A 40 12.00 -20.35 -1.82
N PRO A 41 12.06 -21.61 -2.27
CA PRO A 41 12.79 -21.97 -3.49
C PRO A 41 12.26 -21.27 -4.75
N THR A 42 10.94 -21.20 -4.93
CA THR A 42 10.30 -20.53 -6.07
C THR A 42 10.68 -19.05 -6.12
N VAL A 43 10.55 -18.37 -4.96
CA VAL A 43 10.94 -16.97 -4.85
C VAL A 43 12.44 -16.77 -5.08
N HIS A 44 13.28 -17.65 -4.55
CA HIS A 44 14.74 -17.58 -4.74
C HIS A 44 15.12 -17.64 -6.22
N GLU A 45 14.48 -18.52 -7.00
CA GLU A 45 14.71 -18.66 -8.43
C GLU A 45 14.35 -17.37 -9.18
N MET A 46 13.16 -16.82 -8.93
CA MET A 46 12.69 -15.61 -9.61
C MET A 46 13.51 -14.37 -9.19
N VAL A 47 13.83 -14.21 -7.91
CA VAL A 47 14.73 -13.14 -7.45
C VAL A 47 16.11 -13.25 -8.11
N GLY A 48 16.62 -14.47 -8.29
CA GLY A 48 17.87 -14.70 -9.05
C GLY A 48 17.74 -14.36 -10.53
N ARG A 49 16.55 -14.53 -11.12
CA ARG A 49 16.25 -14.12 -12.50
C ARG A 49 16.18 -12.60 -12.62
N LEU A 50 15.42 -11.91 -11.78
CA LEU A 50 15.34 -10.46 -11.76
C LEU A 50 16.71 -9.78 -11.61
N GLU A 51 17.61 -10.40 -10.81
CA GLU A 51 18.98 -9.89 -10.65
C GLU A 51 19.82 -10.08 -11.94
N ARG A 52 19.72 -11.26 -12.58
CA ARG A 52 20.42 -11.51 -13.86
C ARG A 52 19.92 -10.61 -14.99
N ASP A 53 18.61 -10.33 -15.02
CA ASP A 53 17.97 -9.51 -16.04
C ASP A 53 18.11 -8.01 -15.75
N GLY A 54 18.74 -7.66 -14.60
CA GLY A 54 19.18 -6.32 -14.28
C GLY A 54 18.11 -5.42 -13.64
N TYR A 55 17.01 -5.98 -13.17
CA TYR A 55 15.94 -5.21 -12.50
C TYR A 55 16.24 -4.93 -11.03
N ILE A 56 16.97 -5.82 -10.36
CA ILE A 56 17.30 -5.68 -8.95
C ILE A 56 18.77 -5.98 -8.67
N THR A 57 19.24 -5.58 -7.47
CA THR A 57 20.51 -6.00 -6.88
C THR A 57 20.25 -6.62 -5.51
N ARG A 58 21.17 -7.50 -5.06
CA ARG A 58 21.12 -8.07 -3.72
C ARG A 58 22.38 -7.73 -2.96
N ALA A 59 22.22 -7.25 -1.72
CA ALA A 59 23.32 -7.06 -0.79
C ALA A 59 23.75 -8.39 -0.13
N GLU A 60 24.86 -8.38 0.59
CA GLU A 60 25.38 -9.57 1.30
C GLU A 60 24.40 -10.11 2.35
N ASP A 61 23.63 -9.23 3.00
CA ASP A 61 22.57 -9.55 3.95
C ASP A 61 21.25 -10.00 3.28
N LYS A 62 21.26 -10.17 1.95
CA LYS A 62 20.13 -10.56 1.10
C LYS A 62 19.03 -9.50 0.99
N ALA A 63 19.28 -8.27 1.41
CA ALA A 63 18.39 -7.16 1.10
C ALA A 63 18.34 -6.94 -0.41
N ILE A 64 17.13 -6.74 -0.95
CA ILE A 64 16.89 -6.47 -2.36
C ILE A 64 16.76 -4.96 -2.54
N SER A 65 17.30 -4.44 -3.63
CA SER A 65 17.13 -3.05 -4.06
C SER A 65 16.86 -3.00 -5.54
N PHE A 66 16.02 -2.08 -5.99
CA PHE A 66 15.81 -1.85 -7.41
C PHE A 66 17.05 -1.25 -8.08
N THR A 67 17.29 -1.63 -9.32
CA THR A 67 18.08 -0.83 -10.25
C THR A 67 17.22 0.31 -10.80
N PRO A 68 17.80 1.31 -11.51
CA PRO A 68 17.00 2.33 -12.17
C PRO A 68 16.00 1.77 -13.19
N ASP A 69 16.33 0.65 -13.85
CA ASP A 69 15.46 -0.01 -14.80
C ASP A 69 14.34 -0.78 -14.08
N GLY A 70 14.68 -1.51 -13.01
CA GLY A 70 13.68 -2.20 -12.20
C GLY A 70 12.74 -1.26 -11.48
N GLN A 71 13.22 -0.10 -11.04
CA GLN A 71 12.37 0.92 -10.44
C GLN A 71 11.32 1.45 -11.44
N ARG A 72 11.74 1.75 -12.68
CA ARG A 72 10.79 2.20 -13.72
C ARG A 72 9.77 1.14 -14.06
N GLU A 73 10.19 -0.11 -14.25
CA GLU A 73 9.28 -1.21 -14.58
C GLU A 73 8.26 -1.45 -13.45
N ALA A 74 8.72 -1.45 -12.18
CA ALA A 74 7.86 -1.57 -11.02
C ALA A 74 6.86 -0.40 -10.92
N GLU A 75 7.30 0.83 -11.16
CA GLU A 75 6.42 2.01 -11.18
C GLU A 75 5.39 1.95 -12.30
N ASP A 76 5.77 1.46 -13.48
CA ASP A 76 4.88 1.35 -14.63
C ASP A 76 3.78 0.30 -14.39
N VAL A 77 4.11 -0.87 -13.85
CA VAL A 77 3.10 -1.91 -13.55
C VAL A 77 2.16 -1.45 -12.44
N VAL A 78 2.68 -0.85 -11.37
CA VAL A 78 1.85 -0.31 -10.27
C VAL A 78 0.95 0.82 -10.74
N SER A 79 1.45 1.71 -11.60
CA SER A 79 0.62 2.79 -12.18
C SER A 79 -0.51 2.23 -13.04
N ARG A 80 -0.26 1.18 -13.83
CA ARG A 80 -1.29 0.49 -14.64
C ARG A 80 -2.35 -0.15 -13.74
N HIS A 81 -1.93 -0.89 -12.71
CA HIS A 81 -2.82 -1.50 -11.73
C HIS A 81 -3.77 -0.47 -11.13
N ARG A 82 -3.25 0.58 -10.52
CA ARG A 82 -4.01 1.66 -9.88
C ARG A 82 -4.95 2.40 -10.84
N LEU A 83 -4.52 2.56 -12.09
CA LEU A 83 -5.34 3.15 -13.14
C LEU A 83 -6.54 2.25 -13.50
N ILE A 84 -6.33 0.93 -13.59
CA ILE A 84 -7.39 -0.04 -13.84
C ILE A 84 -8.39 -0.06 -12.68
N GLU A 85 -7.92 -0.11 -11.43
CA GLU A 85 -8.79 -0.04 -10.25
C GLU A 85 -9.71 1.18 -10.30
N ARG A 86 -9.15 2.35 -10.60
CA ARG A 86 -9.93 3.59 -10.72
C ARG A 86 -10.95 3.51 -11.85
N PHE A 87 -10.56 2.98 -13.01
CA PHE A 87 -11.46 2.80 -14.13
C PHE A 87 -12.59 1.81 -13.82
N LEU A 88 -12.27 0.69 -13.23
CA LEU A 88 -13.26 -0.33 -12.85
C LEU A 88 -14.26 0.23 -11.84
N THR A 89 -13.81 1.01 -10.88
CA THR A 89 -14.68 1.59 -9.87
C THR A 89 -15.54 2.73 -10.44
N ASP A 90 -14.93 3.72 -11.11
CA ASP A 90 -15.63 4.95 -11.49
C ASP A 90 -16.48 4.79 -12.76
N VAL A 91 -16.05 3.92 -13.70
CA VAL A 91 -16.70 3.79 -15.02
C VAL A 91 -17.53 2.51 -15.12
N VAL A 92 -17.01 1.40 -14.61
CA VAL A 92 -17.69 0.10 -14.68
C VAL A 92 -18.63 -0.12 -13.49
N GLY A 93 -18.32 0.48 -12.33
CA GLY A 93 -19.13 0.38 -11.10
C GLY A 93 -18.78 -0.83 -10.25
N VAL A 94 -17.56 -1.38 -10.39
CA VAL A 94 -17.07 -2.43 -9.47
C VAL A 94 -16.87 -1.80 -8.09
N PRO A 95 -17.38 -2.44 -7.01
CA PRO A 95 -17.17 -1.94 -5.66
C PRO A 95 -15.67 -1.81 -5.35
N TRP A 96 -15.29 -0.72 -4.67
CA TRP A 96 -13.88 -0.42 -4.41
C TRP A 96 -13.17 -1.48 -3.55
N ASP A 97 -13.87 -2.23 -2.75
CA ASP A 97 -13.37 -3.32 -1.91
C ASP A 97 -13.23 -4.67 -2.64
N ASP A 98 -13.79 -4.78 -3.86
CA ASP A 98 -13.72 -5.98 -4.72
C ASP A 98 -12.80 -5.76 -5.95
N VAL A 99 -12.33 -4.53 -6.16
CA VAL A 99 -11.72 -4.13 -7.45
C VAL A 99 -10.30 -4.64 -7.65
N HIS A 100 -9.58 -4.91 -6.55
CA HIS A 100 -8.16 -5.25 -6.56
C HIS A 100 -7.86 -6.52 -7.39
N GLU A 101 -8.54 -7.62 -7.10
CA GLU A 101 -8.37 -8.88 -7.84
C GLU A 101 -8.76 -8.79 -9.33
N GLU A 102 -9.76 -7.96 -9.66
CA GLU A 102 -10.14 -7.76 -11.05
C GLU A 102 -9.09 -6.93 -11.81
N ALA A 103 -8.46 -5.96 -11.13
CA ALA A 103 -7.35 -5.18 -11.69
C ALA A 103 -6.12 -6.06 -11.97
N GLU A 104 -5.74 -6.95 -11.04
CA GLU A 104 -4.64 -7.90 -11.22
C GLU A 104 -4.81 -8.78 -12.47
N LYS A 105 -6.03 -9.22 -12.77
CA LYS A 105 -6.31 -10.05 -13.96
C LYS A 105 -6.17 -9.28 -15.27
N LEU A 106 -6.37 -7.95 -15.25
CA LEU A 106 -6.43 -7.11 -16.44
C LEU A 106 -5.13 -6.39 -16.76
N GLU A 107 -4.30 -6.07 -15.78
CA GLU A 107 -3.13 -5.20 -15.93
C GLU A 107 -2.10 -5.73 -16.92
N TYR A 108 -1.89 -7.05 -16.97
CA TYR A 108 -0.93 -7.69 -17.87
C TYR A 108 -1.42 -7.84 -19.32
N ALA A 109 -2.72 -7.69 -19.54
CA ALA A 109 -3.32 -7.71 -20.89
C ALA A 109 -3.47 -6.31 -21.49
N MET A 110 -3.15 -5.27 -20.72
CA MET A 110 -3.37 -3.89 -21.14
C MET A 110 -2.32 -3.41 -22.14
N THR A 111 -2.78 -3.03 -23.34
CA THR A 111 -1.90 -2.39 -24.33
C THR A 111 -1.73 -0.90 -24.04
N PRO A 112 -0.61 -0.24 -24.44
CA PRO A 112 -0.43 1.20 -24.26
C PRO A 112 -1.55 2.05 -24.89
N ARG A 113 -2.14 1.56 -25.99
CA ARG A 113 -3.28 2.22 -26.63
C ARG A 113 -4.54 2.14 -25.77
N PHE A 114 -4.79 0.98 -25.15
CA PHE A 114 -5.94 0.80 -24.26
C PHE A 114 -5.77 1.57 -22.96
N GLU A 115 -4.56 1.62 -22.41
CA GLU A 115 -4.22 2.47 -21.26
C GLU A 115 -4.58 3.94 -21.52
N ALA A 116 -4.26 4.48 -22.70
CA ALA A 116 -4.59 5.86 -23.03
C ALA A 116 -6.12 6.12 -23.05
N TYR A 117 -6.93 5.13 -23.47
CA TYR A 117 -8.39 5.23 -23.40
C TYR A 117 -8.89 5.19 -21.96
N ILE A 118 -8.37 4.29 -21.13
CA ILE A 118 -8.72 4.20 -19.70
C ILE A 118 -8.37 5.53 -19.01
N ARG A 119 -7.17 6.05 -19.22
CA ARG A 119 -6.73 7.33 -18.68
C ARG A 119 -7.65 8.49 -19.08
N GLY A 120 -8.09 8.53 -20.34
CA GLY A 120 -9.09 9.49 -20.79
C GLY A 120 -10.46 9.31 -20.13
N ALA A 121 -10.86 8.09 -19.81
CA ALA A 121 -12.15 7.78 -19.19
C ALA A 121 -12.20 8.13 -17.69
N VAL A 122 -11.10 7.98 -16.95
CA VAL A 122 -11.02 8.34 -15.51
C VAL A 122 -10.78 9.84 -15.29
N GLY A 123 -10.50 10.60 -16.36
CA GLY A 123 -10.34 12.06 -16.30
C GLY A 123 -9.19 12.52 -15.40
N ASP A 124 -9.49 13.44 -14.47
CA ASP A 124 -8.49 14.07 -13.59
C ASP A 124 -8.23 13.27 -12.30
N ALA A 125 -8.64 12.01 -12.23
CA ALA A 125 -8.39 11.18 -11.07
C ALA A 125 -6.87 10.98 -10.86
N THR A 126 -6.39 11.29 -9.67
CA THR A 126 -4.97 11.22 -9.30
C THR A 126 -4.62 10.02 -8.44
N THR A 127 -5.64 9.37 -7.84
CA THR A 127 -5.47 8.22 -6.95
C THR A 127 -6.34 7.04 -7.38
N CYS A 128 -5.94 5.83 -7.02
CA CYS A 128 -6.81 4.66 -7.08
C CYS A 128 -7.93 4.74 -6.03
N PRO A 129 -8.93 3.84 -6.03
CA PRO A 129 -10.00 3.87 -5.02
C PRO A 129 -9.52 3.72 -3.58
N HIS A 130 -8.41 3.03 -3.36
CA HIS A 130 -7.79 2.85 -2.04
C HIS A 130 -6.95 4.05 -1.60
N GLY A 131 -6.82 5.11 -2.44
CA GLY A 131 -6.16 6.37 -2.12
C GLY A 131 -4.68 6.44 -2.51
N HIS A 132 -4.11 5.41 -3.11
CA HIS A 132 -2.73 5.44 -3.60
C HIS A 132 -2.62 6.25 -4.90
N PRO A 133 -1.53 7.04 -5.08
CA PRO A 133 -1.36 7.84 -6.29
C PRO A 133 -1.19 6.94 -7.52
N ILE A 134 -1.96 7.21 -8.58
CA ILE A 134 -1.82 6.52 -9.86
C ILE A 134 -0.43 6.80 -10.44
N LYS A 135 0.01 8.05 -10.39
CA LYS A 135 1.37 8.41 -10.75
C LYS A 135 2.28 8.26 -9.54
N VAL A 136 3.13 7.26 -9.58
CA VAL A 136 4.07 6.97 -8.51
C VAL A 136 4.95 8.19 -8.20
N GLY A 137 5.25 8.42 -6.91
CA GLY A 137 6.05 9.55 -6.43
C GLY A 137 5.25 10.80 -6.04
N GLU A 138 3.97 10.88 -6.35
CA GLU A 138 3.09 11.98 -5.95
C GLU A 138 2.31 11.68 -4.64
N ARG A 139 2.92 10.97 -3.72
CA ARG A 139 2.29 10.53 -2.46
C ARG A 139 2.17 11.69 -1.45
N ILE A 140 0.95 12.00 -1.01
CA ILE A 140 0.72 12.89 0.14
C ILE A 140 1.16 12.17 1.41
N VAL A 141 1.98 12.83 2.22
CA VAL A 141 2.39 12.28 3.52
C VAL A 141 1.22 12.35 4.49
N GLY A 142 0.79 11.20 4.98
CA GLY A 142 -0.21 11.05 6.04
C GLY A 142 0.42 10.49 7.31
N VAL A 143 -0.39 10.38 8.35
CA VAL A 143 -0.05 9.70 9.60
C VAL A 143 -1.02 8.52 9.81
N PRO A 144 -0.63 7.47 10.54
CA PRO A 144 -1.58 6.41 10.89
C PRO A 144 -2.76 6.96 11.68
N LEU A 145 -3.98 6.50 11.38
CA LEU A 145 -5.17 6.86 12.16
C LEU A 145 -5.01 6.48 13.65
N ALA A 146 -4.30 5.39 13.93
CA ALA A 146 -3.96 4.94 15.29
C ALA A 146 -3.17 5.97 16.09
N ASP A 147 -2.39 6.84 15.44
CA ASP A 147 -1.58 7.87 16.09
C ASP A 147 -2.35 9.18 16.35
N CYS A 148 -3.61 9.26 15.92
CA CYS A 148 -4.42 10.47 16.07
C CYS A 148 -5.02 10.59 17.46
N GLU A 149 -4.98 11.80 18.02
CA GLU A 149 -5.60 12.11 19.32
C GLU A 149 -7.12 12.28 19.19
N VAL A 150 -7.84 12.00 20.28
CA VAL A 150 -9.28 12.26 20.35
C VAL A 150 -9.56 13.75 20.14
N GLY A 151 -10.52 14.05 19.26
CA GLY A 151 -10.87 15.39 18.85
C GLY A 151 -10.12 15.90 17.62
N ALA A 152 -9.14 15.16 17.09
CA ALA A 152 -8.49 15.51 15.84
C ALA A 152 -9.46 15.40 14.65
N GLU A 153 -9.48 16.42 13.79
CA GLU A 153 -10.15 16.33 12.49
C GLU A 153 -9.26 15.56 11.54
N VAL A 154 -9.81 14.54 10.87
CA VAL A 154 -9.09 13.64 9.97
C VAL A 154 -9.78 13.53 8.64
N THR A 155 -8.97 13.40 7.58
CA THR A 155 -9.41 12.95 6.25
C THR A 155 -8.69 11.64 5.96
N ILE A 156 -9.44 10.57 5.69
CA ILE A 156 -8.86 9.29 5.27
C ILE A 156 -8.19 9.49 3.90
N LEU A 157 -6.89 9.29 3.84
CA LEU A 157 -6.11 9.44 2.60
C LEU A 157 -6.00 8.12 1.85
N ARG A 158 -5.58 7.05 2.54
CA ARG A 158 -5.23 5.77 1.94
C ARG A 158 -5.44 4.62 2.90
N LEU A 159 -5.66 3.46 2.30
CA LEU A 159 -5.63 2.16 2.94
C LEU A 159 -4.31 1.49 2.55
N GLU A 160 -3.38 1.35 3.50
CA GLU A 160 -2.01 0.88 3.23
C GLU A 160 -1.92 -0.64 3.09
N ASN A 161 -2.99 -1.36 3.42
CA ASN A 161 -3.12 -2.80 3.26
C ASN A 161 -4.40 -3.09 2.47
N GLU A 162 -4.24 -3.65 1.29
CA GLU A 162 -5.32 -3.92 0.32
C GLU A 162 -5.74 -5.40 0.31
N ALA A 163 -5.49 -6.15 1.40
CA ALA A 163 -6.01 -7.50 1.54
C ALA A 163 -7.55 -7.47 1.51
N GLU A 164 -8.16 -8.32 0.70
CA GLU A 164 -9.61 -8.34 0.40
C GLU A 164 -10.49 -8.35 1.65
N ASP A 165 -10.19 -9.23 2.60
CA ASP A 165 -10.93 -9.33 3.86
C ASP A 165 -10.84 -8.05 4.71
N LEU A 166 -9.71 -7.34 4.63
CA LEU A 166 -9.53 -6.05 5.29
C LEU A 166 -10.30 -4.93 4.59
N LEU A 167 -10.29 -4.89 3.26
CA LEU A 167 -11.07 -3.91 2.49
C LEU A 167 -12.57 -4.08 2.76
N HIS A 168 -13.09 -5.30 2.76
CA HIS A 168 -14.49 -5.60 3.13
C HIS A 168 -14.82 -5.20 4.57
N TYR A 169 -13.89 -5.44 5.51
CA TYR A 169 -14.06 -5.00 6.88
C TYR A 169 -14.15 -3.47 6.97
N LEU A 170 -13.23 -2.74 6.33
CA LEU A 170 -13.22 -1.27 6.33
C LEU A 170 -14.46 -0.68 5.69
N LYS A 171 -14.92 -1.25 4.56
CA LYS A 171 -16.19 -0.86 3.93
C LYS A 171 -17.37 -1.05 4.85
N THR A 172 -17.45 -2.21 5.52
CA THR A 172 -18.52 -2.49 6.49
C THR A 172 -18.49 -1.53 7.68
N ALA A 173 -17.29 -1.14 8.13
CA ALA A 173 -17.10 -0.14 9.17
C ALA A 173 -17.39 1.30 8.69
N GLY A 174 -17.53 1.53 7.38
CA GLY A 174 -17.74 2.86 6.81
C GLY A 174 -16.47 3.71 6.73
N VAL A 175 -15.31 3.07 6.63
CA VAL A 175 -13.99 3.72 6.49
C VAL A 175 -13.52 3.58 5.05
N GLU A 176 -13.44 4.70 4.34
CA GLU A 176 -13.03 4.74 2.93
C GLU A 176 -12.21 6.00 2.63
N PRO A 177 -11.34 6.01 1.62
CA PRO A 177 -10.62 7.21 1.21
C PRO A 177 -11.54 8.37 0.87
N GLY A 178 -11.18 9.55 1.36
CA GLY A 178 -12.00 10.77 1.23
C GLY A 178 -12.98 11.00 2.37
N LEU A 179 -13.21 10.05 3.27
CA LEU A 179 -14.04 10.26 4.46
C LEU A 179 -13.41 11.35 5.34
N ASN A 180 -14.21 12.36 5.66
CA ASN A 180 -13.85 13.43 6.61
C ASN A 180 -14.59 13.22 7.92
N GLY A 181 -13.89 13.24 9.02
CA GLY A 181 -14.47 13.01 10.33
C GLY A 181 -13.63 13.54 11.47
N THR A 182 -14.07 13.24 12.69
CA THR A 182 -13.35 13.57 13.92
C THR A 182 -13.09 12.30 14.70
N VAL A 183 -11.89 12.11 15.23
CA VAL A 183 -11.58 11.00 16.12
C VAL A 183 -12.39 11.13 17.40
N ALA A 184 -13.37 10.28 17.59
CA ALA A 184 -14.30 10.28 18.71
C ALA A 184 -13.75 9.55 19.95
N ALA A 185 -12.99 8.46 19.70
CA ALA A 185 -12.31 7.68 20.72
C ALA A 185 -11.05 7.03 20.17
N ASN A 186 -10.05 6.84 21.01
CA ASN A 186 -8.84 6.06 20.76
C ASN A 186 -8.34 5.56 22.13
N ASP A 187 -8.59 4.31 22.44
CA ASP A 187 -8.23 3.70 23.74
C ASP A 187 -7.04 2.73 23.64
N GLY A 188 -6.45 2.60 22.44
CA GLY A 188 -5.34 1.71 22.15
C GLY A 188 -5.78 0.27 21.79
N GLU A 189 -7.07 -0.03 21.82
CA GLU A 189 -7.66 -1.27 21.33
C GLU A 189 -8.51 -1.01 20.08
N GLU A 190 -9.24 0.10 20.07
CA GLU A 190 -10.11 0.54 18.99
C GLU A 190 -9.94 2.04 18.73
N VAL A 191 -10.12 2.45 17.48
CA VAL A 191 -10.22 3.87 17.08
C VAL A 191 -11.58 4.11 16.46
N GLN A 192 -12.26 5.16 16.94
CA GLN A 192 -13.58 5.56 16.44
C GLN A 192 -13.49 6.92 15.73
N VAL A 193 -14.08 6.98 14.54
CA VAL A 193 -14.19 8.22 13.74
C VAL A 193 -15.65 8.56 13.54
N SER A 194 -16.05 9.73 14.03
CA SER A 194 -17.40 10.27 13.79
C SER A 194 -17.42 11.09 12.51
N ALA A 195 -18.27 10.70 11.55
CA ALA A 195 -18.46 11.36 10.29
C ALA A 195 -19.93 11.31 9.86
N ASN A 196 -20.47 12.39 9.32
CA ASN A 196 -21.85 12.44 8.76
C ASN A 196 -22.94 11.94 9.72
N GLY A 197 -22.76 12.11 11.03
CA GLY A 197 -23.74 11.66 12.04
C GLY A 197 -23.68 10.16 12.38
N THR A 198 -22.72 9.44 11.84
CA THR A 198 -22.41 8.04 12.15
C THR A 198 -21.03 7.92 12.77
N THR A 199 -20.76 6.82 13.47
CA THR A 199 -19.44 6.52 14.03
C THR A 199 -18.95 5.21 13.42
N ALA A 200 -17.82 5.29 12.73
CA ALA A 200 -17.06 4.14 12.25
C ALA A 200 -16.08 3.71 13.35
N ALA A 201 -15.98 2.42 13.61
CA ALA A 201 -15.07 1.86 14.59
C ALA A 201 -14.18 0.79 13.95
N VAL A 202 -12.88 0.90 14.17
CA VAL A 202 -11.89 -0.07 13.67
C VAL A 202 -10.93 -0.45 14.77
N THR A 203 -10.45 -1.69 14.76
CA THR A 203 -9.43 -2.13 15.72
C THR A 203 -8.16 -1.30 15.57
N PHE A 204 -7.41 -1.15 16.65
CA PHE A 204 -6.18 -0.36 16.65
C PHE A 204 -5.18 -0.86 15.59
N SER A 205 -5.03 -2.18 15.45
CA SER A 205 -4.15 -2.78 14.42
C SER A 205 -4.57 -2.46 12.99
N VAL A 206 -5.87 -2.32 12.73
CA VAL A 206 -6.38 -1.85 11.43
C VAL A 206 -6.14 -0.36 11.27
N ALA A 207 -6.37 0.44 12.31
CA ALA A 207 -6.11 1.88 12.30
C ALA A 207 -4.63 2.23 12.01
N GLU A 208 -3.68 1.35 12.35
CA GLU A 208 -2.26 1.48 11.97
C GLU A 208 -2.04 1.41 10.45
N THR A 209 -2.95 0.77 9.71
CA THR A 209 -2.89 0.62 8.25
C THR A 209 -3.73 1.64 7.48
N VAL A 210 -4.41 2.54 8.18
CA VAL A 210 -5.22 3.62 7.59
C VAL A 210 -4.45 4.93 7.70
N SER A 211 -4.04 5.47 6.56
CA SER A 211 -3.31 6.75 6.49
C SER A 211 -4.27 7.92 6.41
N VAL A 212 -4.08 8.92 7.25
CA VAL A 212 -4.94 10.10 7.31
C VAL A 212 -4.16 11.41 7.23
N LEU A 213 -4.81 12.45 6.73
CA LEU A 213 -4.41 13.82 6.96
C LEU A 213 -5.10 14.30 8.23
N ALA A 214 -4.33 14.65 9.28
CA ALA A 214 -4.86 15.13 10.54
C ALA A 214 -4.66 16.63 10.70
N ASN A 215 -5.65 17.34 11.26
CA ASN A 215 -5.58 18.74 11.60
C ASN A 215 -6.16 18.96 13.04
N PRO A 216 -5.39 19.40 14.04
CA PRO A 216 -3.95 19.67 13.94
C PRO A 216 -3.15 18.38 13.67
N SER A 217 -2.01 18.50 13.03
CA SER A 217 -1.13 17.33 12.81
C SER A 217 -0.75 16.74 14.18
N PRO A 218 -0.86 15.40 14.34
CA PRO A 218 -0.42 14.76 15.57
C PRO A 218 1.07 15.03 15.81
N PRO A 219 1.54 15.02 17.05
CA PRO A 219 2.97 15.08 17.34
C PRO A 219 3.66 13.92 16.62
N PRO A 220 4.92 14.09 16.16
CA PRO A 220 5.62 13.06 15.43
C PRO A 220 5.57 11.74 16.22
N SER A 221 5.10 10.69 15.57
CA SER A 221 4.93 9.37 16.18
C SER A 221 6.21 8.99 16.90
N ARG A 222 6.13 8.65 18.17
CA ARG A 222 7.25 8.00 18.86
C ARG A 222 7.46 6.69 18.14
N SER A 223 8.47 6.64 17.27
CA SER A 223 8.82 5.47 16.51
C SER A 223 8.77 4.25 17.43
N THR A 224 7.94 3.28 17.12
CA THR A 224 7.73 2.02 17.85
C THR A 224 9.01 1.16 17.98
N TRP A 225 10.16 1.68 17.54
CA TRP A 225 11.48 1.04 17.60
C TRP A 225 12.13 1.09 18.97
N ASN A 226 11.52 1.72 20.01
CA ASN A 226 12.12 1.82 21.35
C ASN A 226 11.45 0.97 22.44
N ARG A 227 10.73 -0.09 22.10
CA ARG A 227 10.17 -1.01 23.10
C ARG A 227 11.03 -2.24 23.39
N CYS A 228 12.35 -2.16 23.20
CA CYS A 228 13.28 -3.21 23.64
C CYS A 228 14.55 -2.66 24.29
N SER A 229 14.46 -1.67 25.19
CA SER A 229 15.63 -1.22 25.97
C SER A 229 15.27 -0.90 27.42
N GLY A 230 14.34 -1.63 27.99
CA GLY A 230 13.89 -1.44 29.37
C GLY A 230 14.07 -2.67 30.26
N CYS A 231 15.21 -3.37 30.15
CA CYS A 231 15.55 -4.37 31.16
C CYS A 231 17.03 -4.32 31.39
N MET A 232 17.46 -3.59 32.41
CA MET A 232 18.63 -3.77 33.26
C MET A 232 19.09 -2.47 33.90
N ARG A 233 18.51 -2.12 35.02
CA ARG A 233 19.24 -1.54 36.15
C ARG A 233 18.59 -2.05 37.44
N ARG A 234 18.97 -3.26 37.84
CA ARG A 234 19.05 -3.57 39.25
C ARG A 234 20.52 -3.37 39.58
N GLY A 235 20.77 -2.57 40.54
CA GLY A 235 22.10 -2.45 41.11
C GLY A 235 22.16 -1.43 42.21
N CYS A 236 22.19 -1.95 43.42
CA CYS A 236 22.87 -1.48 44.58
C CYS A 236 22.37 -0.27 45.37
N ARG A 237 21.88 -0.61 46.40
CA ARG A 237 21.73 -0.43 47.85
C ARG A 237 20.53 0.29 48.25
#